data_0417c25be8037f0ae653d923d0e4b347
#
_entry.id   0417c25be8037f0ae653d923d0e4b347
#
_cell.length_a   1.000
_cell.length_b   1.000
_cell.length_c   1.000
_cell.angle_alpha   90.00
_cell.angle_beta   90.00
_cell.angle_gamma   90.00
#
_symmetry.space_group_name_H-M   'P 1'
#
loop_
_entity.id
_entity.type
_entity.pdbx_description
1 polymer ?
#
loop_
_entity_poly.entity_id
_entity_poly.type
_entity_poly.pdbx_seq_one_letter_code
_entity_poly.pdbx_strand_id
1 'polypeptide(L)'
;DDISKMNSGTIVIWNDIDRVVKNSSIDDKTALDRFLIIMENVKKHISMVFHKFIQKGKIHIFFQDHEVEYWDPFLLDETATQIFPLEKIQNGLVKIEGFVLPHKNKITEVKYKYAEGIKGWNDQQGFYIYRNDRLLLAGDWLGLFRKEEHYKLTRIQIELPNTLDSEWQIDIKKSIARPPLVFRDQIKSYANNVRKQALEVYRHKGKSIRINPGHK
;
A
#
# COMPACT_ATOMS: atom_id res chain seq x y z
N ASP A 1 1.82 30.76 -10.69
CA ASP A 1 0.41 30.38 -10.95
C ASP A 1 -0.49 31.48 -10.42
N ASP A 2 -1.36 31.98 -11.27
CA ASP A 2 -2.22 33.13 -10.93
C ASP A 2 -3.60 32.60 -10.49
N ILE A 3 -3.86 32.63 -9.18
CA ILE A 3 -5.15 32.24 -8.59
C ILE A 3 -6.30 33.08 -9.18
N SER A 4 -6.04 34.30 -9.66
CA SER A 4 -7.08 35.17 -10.21
C SER A 4 -7.82 34.56 -11.41
N LYS A 5 -7.25 33.52 -12.02
CA LYS A 5 -7.81 32.80 -13.18
C LYS A 5 -8.62 31.56 -12.78
N MET A 6 -8.68 31.22 -11.47
CA MET A 6 -9.39 30.06 -10.96
C MET A 6 -10.71 30.48 -10.34
N ASN A 7 -11.79 29.71 -10.57
CA ASN A 7 -13.08 29.94 -9.92
C ASN A 7 -13.05 29.68 -8.42
N SER A 8 -12.15 28.78 -7.96
CA SER A 8 -11.91 28.47 -6.56
C SER A 8 -10.55 27.81 -6.41
N GLY A 9 -9.92 27.92 -5.25
CA GLY A 9 -8.64 27.29 -4.99
C GLY A 9 -7.99 27.78 -3.71
N THR A 10 -6.90 27.11 -3.31
CA THR A 10 -6.05 27.51 -2.19
C THR A 10 -4.59 27.38 -2.63
N ILE A 11 -3.79 28.40 -2.36
CA ILE A 11 -2.34 28.34 -2.50
C ILE A 11 -1.70 28.30 -1.12
N VAL A 12 -0.79 27.36 -0.92
CA VAL A 12 0.06 27.28 0.27
C VAL A 12 1.51 27.47 -0.18
N ILE A 13 2.16 28.51 0.35
CA ILE A 13 3.56 28.82 0.02
C ILE A 13 4.40 28.54 1.27
N TRP A 14 5.42 27.72 1.13
CA TRP A 14 6.42 27.47 2.17
C TRP A 14 7.73 28.15 1.76
N ASN A 15 8.17 29.10 2.57
CA ASN A 15 9.46 29.74 2.43
C ASN A 15 10.42 29.21 3.47
N ASP A 16 11.72 29.34 3.23
CA ASP A 16 12.81 29.03 4.18
C ASP A 16 12.71 27.61 4.77
N ILE A 17 12.61 26.63 3.88
CA ILE A 17 12.49 25.20 4.28
C ILE A 17 13.85 24.60 4.68
N ASP A 18 14.48 25.15 5.72
CA ASP A 18 15.82 24.82 6.21
C ASP A 18 16.05 23.34 6.46
N ARG A 19 15.00 22.63 6.93
CA ARG A 19 15.06 21.19 7.20
C ARG A 19 15.18 20.34 5.95
N VAL A 20 14.78 20.90 4.80
CA VAL A 20 14.80 20.19 3.52
C VAL A 20 16.09 20.52 2.76
N VAL A 21 16.50 21.79 2.74
CA VAL A 21 17.57 22.29 1.90
C VAL A 21 18.87 22.61 2.68
N LYS A 22 18.83 22.65 4.03
CA LYS A 22 20.00 22.85 4.92
C LYS A 22 20.96 23.92 4.45
N ASN A 23 20.61 25.20 4.57
CA ASN A 23 21.50 26.35 4.31
C ASN A 23 22.38 26.24 3.04
N SER A 24 21.90 25.56 2.01
CA SER A 24 22.65 25.34 0.77
C SER A 24 22.49 26.54 -0.15
N SER A 25 23.55 26.94 -0.84
CA SER A 25 23.44 27.93 -1.91
C SER A 25 22.63 27.36 -3.09
N ILE A 26 22.00 28.23 -3.88
CA ILE A 26 21.23 27.86 -5.08
C ILE A 26 22.08 27.04 -6.09
N ASP A 27 23.40 27.25 -6.06
CA ASP A 27 24.37 26.60 -6.95
C ASP A 27 24.88 25.23 -6.41
N ASP A 28 24.42 24.79 -5.22
CA ASP A 28 24.83 23.50 -4.66
C ASP A 28 24.07 22.34 -5.33
N LYS A 29 24.73 21.74 -6.33
CA LYS A 29 24.20 20.57 -7.07
C LYS A 29 23.80 19.43 -6.15
N THR A 30 24.54 19.20 -5.07
CA THR A 30 24.24 18.13 -4.09
C THR A 30 22.96 18.43 -3.31
N ALA A 31 22.67 19.69 -3.01
CA ALA A 31 21.43 20.10 -2.38
C ALA A 31 20.23 19.93 -3.31
N LEU A 32 20.39 20.28 -4.58
CA LEU A 32 19.37 20.07 -5.60
C LEU A 32 19.06 18.58 -5.76
N ASP A 33 20.08 17.73 -5.89
CA ASP A 33 19.88 16.27 -6.01
C ASP A 33 19.13 15.69 -4.80
N ARG A 34 19.48 16.13 -3.59
CA ARG A 34 18.75 15.71 -2.36
C ARG A 34 17.30 16.18 -2.38
N PHE A 35 17.04 17.40 -2.80
CA PHE A 35 15.69 17.93 -2.91
C PHE A 35 14.87 17.12 -3.91
N LEU A 36 15.41 16.81 -5.08
CA LEU A 36 14.73 16.00 -6.10
C LEU A 36 14.42 14.58 -5.59
N ILE A 37 15.31 13.96 -4.83
CA ILE A 37 15.05 12.66 -4.17
C ILE A 37 13.88 12.78 -3.18
N ILE A 38 13.83 13.85 -2.39
CA ILE A 38 12.71 14.09 -1.46
C ILE A 38 11.40 14.24 -2.23
N MET A 39 11.40 15.05 -3.30
CA MET A 39 10.21 15.24 -4.14
C MET A 39 9.72 13.94 -4.77
N GLU A 40 10.63 13.10 -5.27
CA GLU A 40 10.27 11.79 -5.81
C GLU A 40 9.68 10.85 -4.74
N ASN A 41 10.22 10.88 -3.53
CA ASN A 41 9.67 10.11 -2.41
C ASN A 41 8.28 10.61 -1.98
N VAL A 42 8.06 11.93 -1.99
CA VAL A 42 6.73 12.53 -1.73
C VAL A 42 5.74 12.11 -2.81
N LYS A 43 6.13 12.16 -4.09
CA LYS A 43 5.31 11.71 -5.22
C LYS A 43 4.90 10.24 -5.05
N LYS A 44 5.84 9.35 -4.77
CA LYS A 44 5.56 7.93 -4.50
C LYS A 44 4.65 7.73 -3.30
N HIS A 45 4.84 8.50 -2.22
CA HIS A 45 3.98 8.43 -1.04
C HIS A 45 2.54 8.85 -1.37
N ILE A 46 2.36 9.93 -2.11
CA ILE A 46 1.05 10.41 -2.55
C ILE A 46 0.38 9.38 -3.46
N SER A 47 1.11 8.86 -4.44
CA SER A 47 0.67 7.78 -5.34
C SER A 47 0.13 6.57 -4.56
N MET A 48 0.79 6.20 -3.46
CA MET A 48 0.38 5.10 -2.59
C MET A 48 -0.83 5.46 -1.71
N VAL A 49 -0.80 6.60 -1.03
CA VAL A 49 -1.84 6.96 -0.04
C VAL A 49 -3.18 7.25 -0.69
N PHE A 50 -3.17 7.88 -1.85
CA PHE A 50 -4.36 8.31 -2.57
C PHE A 50 -4.69 7.44 -3.79
N HIS A 51 -4.05 6.27 -3.94
CA HIS A 51 -4.19 5.45 -5.15
C HIS A 51 -5.64 5.15 -5.54
N LYS A 52 -6.53 4.83 -4.58
CA LYS A 52 -7.95 4.58 -4.87
C LYS A 52 -8.69 5.81 -5.38
N PHE A 53 -8.34 7.00 -4.90
CA PHE A 53 -8.94 8.25 -5.37
C PHE A 53 -8.48 8.59 -6.79
N ILE A 54 -7.17 8.43 -7.06
CA ILE A 54 -6.58 8.67 -8.39
C ILE A 54 -7.14 7.64 -9.38
N GLN A 55 -7.14 6.36 -9.03
CA GLN A 55 -7.68 5.28 -9.87
C GLN A 55 -9.14 5.48 -10.23
N LYS A 56 -9.95 6.03 -9.31
CA LYS A 56 -11.37 6.32 -9.54
C LYS A 56 -11.62 7.67 -10.24
N GLY A 57 -10.57 8.41 -10.59
CA GLY A 57 -10.68 9.75 -11.18
C GLY A 57 -11.33 10.79 -10.26
N LYS A 58 -11.31 10.56 -8.94
CA LYS A 58 -11.90 11.50 -7.96
C LYS A 58 -10.99 12.69 -7.66
N ILE A 59 -9.69 12.52 -7.81
CA ILE A 59 -8.66 13.56 -7.66
C ILE A 59 -7.60 13.41 -8.74
N HIS A 60 -7.07 14.54 -9.18
CA HIS A 60 -5.91 14.62 -10.05
C HIS A 60 -4.81 15.38 -9.32
N ILE A 61 -3.63 14.80 -9.24
CA ILE A 61 -2.49 15.38 -8.50
C ILE A 61 -1.35 15.54 -9.50
N PHE A 62 -0.77 16.72 -9.53
CA PHE A 62 0.32 17.04 -10.45
C PHE A 62 1.57 17.44 -9.67
N PHE A 63 2.71 16.97 -10.12
CA PHE A 63 4.03 17.47 -9.77
C PHE A 63 4.58 18.19 -10.99
N GLN A 64 4.67 19.52 -10.90
CA GLN A 64 4.85 20.37 -12.09
C GLN A 64 3.72 20.04 -13.10
N ASP A 65 4.07 19.71 -14.33
CA ASP A 65 3.11 19.40 -15.39
C ASP A 65 2.84 17.89 -15.55
N HIS A 66 3.33 17.07 -14.62
CA HIS A 66 3.20 15.62 -14.69
C HIS A 66 2.19 15.10 -13.68
N GLU A 67 1.15 14.45 -14.19
CA GLU A 67 0.14 13.80 -13.36
C GLU A 67 0.73 12.60 -12.62
N VAL A 68 0.35 12.46 -11.35
CA VAL A 68 0.75 11.33 -10.50
C VAL A 68 -0.11 10.13 -10.85
N GLU A 69 0.53 9.08 -11.33
CA GLU A 69 -0.13 7.78 -11.51
C GLU A 69 -0.36 7.11 -10.15
N TYR A 70 -1.45 6.35 -10.03
CA TYR A 70 -1.73 5.58 -8.82
C TYR A 70 -0.81 4.36 -8.70
N TRP A 71 -0.49 3.96 -7.49
CA TRP A 71 0.24 2.73 -7.20
C TRP A 71 -0.72 1.68 -6.65
N ASP A 72 -0.98 0.60 -7.41
CA ASP A 72 -1.81 -0.50 -6.95
C ASP A 72 -0.98 -1.50 -6.12
N PRO A 73 -1.19 -1.59 -4.79
CA PRO A 73 -0.47 -2.53 -3.94
C PRO A 73 -0.85 -3.99 -4.18
N PHE A 74 -1.97 -4.24 -4.85
CA PHE A 74 -2.55 -5.58 -5.01
C PHE A 74 -2.30 -6.18 -6.38
N LEU A 75 -1.76 -5.41 -7.33
CA LEU A 75 -1.53 -5.85 -8.72
C LEU A 75 -2.77 -6.49 -9.34
N LEU A 76 -3.92 -5.80 -9.27
CA LEU A 76 -5.20 -6.32 -9.76
C LEU A 76 -5.26 -6.45 -11.28
N ASP A 77 -4.37 -5.78 -12.00
CA ASP A 77 -4.20 -5.90 -13.44
C ASP A 77 -3.39 -7.14 -13.86
N GLU A 78 -2.77 -7.85 -12.91
CA GLU A 78 -2.02 -9.07 -13.19
C GLU A 78 -2.90 -10.31 -13.02
N THR A 79 -3.06 -11.08 -14.10
CA THR A 79 -3.89 -12.30 -14.10
C THR A 79 -3.41 -13.40 -13.16
N ALA A 80 -2.12 -13.36 -12.77
CA ALA A 80 -1.53 -14.30 -11.83
C ALA A 80 -1.70 -13.90 -10.35
N THR A 81 -2.30 -12.73 -10.07
CA THR A 81 -2.70 -12.35 -8.72
C THR A 81 -3.85 -13.23 -8.26
N GLN A 82 -3.71 -13.81 -7.08
CA GLN A 82 -4.77 -14.62 -6.48
C GLN A 82 -5.56 -13.78 -5.48
N ILE A 83 -6.89 -13.78 -5.64
CA ILE A 83 -7.81 -12.99 -4.82
C ILE A 83 -8.55 -13.96 -3.89
N PHE A 84 -8.55 -13.66 -2.60
CA PHE A 84 -9.30 -14.40 -1.59
C PHE A 84 -10.72 -13.83 -1.44
N PRO A 85 -11.68 -14.65 -0.99
CA PRO A 85 -13.03 -14.16 -0.75
C PRO A 85 -13.03 -13.00 0.25
N LEU A 86 -13.81 -11.97 -0.08
CA LEU A 86 -14.06 -10.86 0.82
C LEU A 86 -14.88 -11.35 2.01
N GLU A 87 -14.37 -11.13 3.22
CA GLU A 87 -15.10 -11.37 4.46
C GLU A 87 -15.55 -10.05 5.10
N LYS A 88 -16.66 -10.11 5.80
CA LYS A 88 -17.21 -9.00 6.58
C LYS A 88 -17.14 -9.36 8.06
N ILE A 89 -16.51 -8.51 8.85
CA ILE A 89 -16.40 -8.64 10.31
C ILE A 89 -17.06 -7.44 10.99
N GLN A 90 -17.16 -7.49 12.30
CA GLN A 90 -17.73 -6.39 13.11
C GLN A 90 -19.11 -5.94 12.58
N ASN A 91 -20.07 -6.89 12.55
CA ASN A 91 -21.44 -6.67 12.04
C ASN A 91 -21.48 -6.13 10.59
N GLY A 92 -20.49 -6.49 9.78
CA GLY A 92 -20.42 -6.07 8.39
C GLY A 92 -19.79 -4.68 8.13
N LEU A 93 -19.40 -3.97 9.18
CA LEU A 93 -18.80 -2.64 9.07
C LEU A 93 -17.38 -2.68 8.53
N VAL A 94 -16.63 -3.73 8.85
CA VAL A 94 -15.25 -3.90 8.40
C VAL A 94 -15.20 -4.99 7.33
N LYS A 95 -14.53 -4.68 6.22
CA LYS A 95 -14.29 -5.61 5.11
C LYS A 95 -12.83 -6.00 5.10
N ILE A 96 -12.57 -7.30 4.94
CA ILE A 96 -11.23 -7.86 4.79
C ILE A 96 -11.13 -8.67 3.51
N GLU A 97 -10.10 -8.42 2.72
CA GLU A 97 -9.86 -9.10 1.45
C GLU A 97 -8.36 -9.37 1.27
N GLY A 98 -8.02 -10.59 0.90
CA GLY A 98 -6.64 -11.03 0.78
C GLY A 98 -6.19 -11.18 -0.67
N PHE A 99 -4.91 -10.90 -0.90
CA PHE A 99 -4.27 -11.02 -2.20
C PHE A 99 -2.93 -11.72 -2.04
N VAL A 100 -2.65 -12.65 -2.95
CA VAL A 100 -1.32 -13.22 -3.11
C VAL A 100 -0.76 -12.75 -4.44
N LEU A 101 0.29 -11.93 -4.35
CA LEU A 101 0.93 -11.37 -5.53
C LEU A 101 1.69 -12.46 -6.32
N PRO A 102 1.85 -12.27 -7.63
CA PRO A 102 2.57 -13.20 -8.46
C PRO A 102 4.04 -13.34 -8.04
N HIS A 103 4.59 -14.54 -8.20
CA HIS A 103 6.02 -14.73 -8.09
C HIS A 103 6.74 -14.01 -9.25
N LYS A 104 7.98 -13.54 -9.01
CA LYS A 104 8.79 -12.84 -10.02
C LYS A 104 8.88 -13.53 -11.39
N ASN A 105 8.76 -14.85 -11.42
CA ASN A 105 8.81 -15.63 -12.67
C ASN A 105 7.48 -15.58 -13.47
N LYS A 106 6.45 -14.92 -12.96
CA LYS A 106 5.11 -14.83 -13.58
C LYS A 106 4.76 -13.42 -14.06
N ILE A 107 5.58 -12.45 -13.75
CA ILE A 107 5.42 -11.04 -14.16
C ILE A 107 6.73 -10.50 -14.72
N THR A 108 6.65 -9.38 -15.42
CA THR A 108 7.85 -8.70 -15.94
C THR A 108 8.71 -8.12 -14.80
N GLU A 109 9.99 -7.93 -15.06
CA GLU A 109 10.89 -7.30 -14.08
C GLU A 109 10.44 -5.88 -13.72
N VAL A 110 9.94 -5.13 -14.68
CA VAL A 110 9.36 -3.77 -14.47
C VAL A 110 8.20 -3.85 -13.48
N LYS A 111 7.27 -4.79 -13.68
CA LYS A 111 6.12 -4.96 -12.80
C LYS A 111 6.52 -5.47 -11.42
N TYR A 112 7.51 -6.36 -11.36
CA TYR A 112 8.06 -6.82 -10.09
C TYR A 112 8.68 -5.67 -9.28
N LYS A 113 9.44 -4.79 -9.93
CA LYS A 113 10.01 -3.60 -9.31
C LYS A 113 8.94 -2.59 -8.90
N TYR A 114 7.90 -2.40 -9.71
CA TYR A 114 6.75 -1.57 -9.36
C TYR A 114 6.05 -2.06 -8.07
N ALA A 115 5.83 -3.38 -7.95
CA ALA A 115 5.17 -3.98 -6.79
C ALA A 115 5.98 -3.90 -5.49
N GLU A 116 7.30 -3.71 -5.59
CA GLU A 116 8.19 -3.47 -4.45
C GLU A 116 7.78 -2.22 -3.65
N GLY A 117 7.21 -1.23 -4.33
CA GLY A 117 6.77 0.02 -3.73
C GLY A 117 7.92 0.79 -3.07
N ILE A 118 7.57 1.68 -2.12
CA ILE A 118 8.55 2.56 -1.46
C ILE A 118 9.43 1.82 -0.45
N LYS A 119 8.86 0.81 0.21
CA LYS A 119 9.49 0.15 1.37
C LYS A 119 10.22 -1.14 1.00
N GLY A 120 10.12 -1.60 -0.23
CA GLY A 120 10.64 -2.89 -0.64
C GLY A 120 9.71 -4.08 -0.33
N TRP A 121 9.94 -5.18 -1.02
CA TRP A 121 9.08 -6.35 -0.97
C TRP A 121 8.79 -6.87 0.44
N ASN A 122 9.84 -6.94 1.27
CA ASN A 122 9.69 -7.50 2.61
C ASN A 122 8.87 -6.59 3.52
N ASP A 123 9.01 -5.28 3.39
CA ASP A 123 8.31 -4.32 4.23
C ASP A 123 6.89 -3.99 3.74
N GLN A 124 6.55 -4.37 2.52
CA GLN A 124 5.22 -4.21 1.97
C GLN A 124 4.27 -5.37 2.28
N GLN A 125 4.74 -6.47 2.90
CA GLN A 125 3.87 -7.59 3.27
C GLN A 125 2.93 -7.22 4.42
N GLY A 126 1.71 -7.78 4.40
CA GLY A 126 0.76 -7.64 5.51
C GLY A 126 -0.49 -6.85 5.18
N PHE A 127 -1.01 -6.20 6.20
CA PHE A 127 -2.26 -5.46 6.10
C PHE A 127 -2.07 -4.07 5.49
N TYR A 128 -3.09 -3.67 4.74
CA TYR A 128 -3.30 -2.36 4.15
C TYR A 128 -4.62 -1.83 4.67
N ILE A 129 -4.57 -0.84 5.55
CA ILE A 129 -5.76 -0.32 6.23
C ILE A 129 -6.25 0.94 5.52
N TYR A 130 -7.49 0.89 5.10
CA TYR A 130 -8.18 1.99 4.43
C TYR A 130 -9.29 2.55 5.28
N ARG A 131 -9.47 3.86 5.19
CA ARG A 131 -10.61 4.58 5.70
C ARG A 131 -11.18 5.47 4.60
N ASN A 132 -12.39 5.16 4.15
CA ASN A 132 -13.03 5.89 3.04
C ASN A 132 -12.10 6.07 1.83
N ASP A 133 -11.57 4.99 1.30
CA ASP A 133 -10.61 4.93 0.18
C ASP A 133 -9.19 5.48 0.48
N ARG A 134 -8.97 6.18 1.60
CA ARG A 134 -7.64 6.66 1.96
C ARG A 134 -6.84 5.57 2.66
N LEU A 135 -5.65 5.28 2.14
CA LEU A 135 -4.72 4.36 2.80
C LEU A 135 -4.10 5.03 4.03
N LEU A 136 -4.27 4.41 5.19
CA LEU A 136 -3.73 4.90 6.47
C LEU A 136 -2.45 4.16 6.86
N LEU A 137 -2.39 2.87 6.56
CA LEU A 137 -1.27 2.01 6.92
C LEU A 137 -1.01 1.01 5.78
N ALA A 138 0.24 0.83 5.41
CA ALA A 138 0.68 -0.06 4.34
C ALA A 138 1.76 -1.02 4.83
N GLY A 139 1.53 -2.31 4.63
CA GLY A 139 2.53 -3.35 4.87
C GLY A 139 2.90 -3.52 6.34
N ASP A 140 1.90 -3.79 7.20
CA ASP A 140 2.11 -4.08 8.61
C ASP A 140 1.31 -5.32 9.04
N TRP A 141 1.82 -6.07 10.00
CA TRP A 141 1.15 -7.24 10.52
C TRP A 141 0.34 -6.98 11.80
N LEU A 142 0.22 -5.73 12.24
CA LEU A 142 -0.55 -5.30 13.43
C LEU A 142 -0.15 -6.05 14.72
N GLY A 143 1.10 -6.46 14.81
CA GLY A 143 1.59 -7.27 15.92
C GLY A 143 1.10 -8.73 15.94
N LEU A 144 0.44 -9.20 14.87
CA LEU A 144 -0.04 -10.59 14.78
C LEU A 144 1.03 -11.56 14.26
N PHE A 145 1.94 -11.06 13.43
CA PHE A 145 3.01 -11.86 12.81
C PHE A 145 4.29 -11.04 12.71
N ARG A 146 5.40 -11.74 12.49
CA ARG A 146 6.67 -11.14 12.08
C ARG A 146 6.74 -11.09 10.56
N LYS A 147 7.49 -10.11 10.03
CA LYS A 147 7.82 -10.04 8.60
C LYS A 147 8.87 -11.07 8.28
N GLU A 148 8.62 -11.85 7.24
CA GLU A 148 9.51 -12.91 6.78
C GLU A 148 9.49 -12.96 5.24
N GLU A 149 10.65 -13.23 4.64
CA GLU A 149 10.87 -13.20 3.19
C GLU A 149 9.85 -14.04 2.39
N HIS A 150 9.51 -15.21 2.90
CA HIS A 150 8.60 -16.12 2.19
C HIS A 150 7.13 -15.73 2.26
N TYR A 151 6.76 -14.72 3.02
CA TYR A 151 5.41 -14.14 3.04
C TYR A 151 5.30 -12.80 2.33
N LYS A 152 6.38 -12.34 1.68
CA LYS A 152 6.42 -11.03 1.01
C LYS A 152 5.38 -10.82 -0.08
N LEU A 153 4.81 -11.90 -0.62
CA LEU A 153 3.75 -11.85 -1.63
C LEU A 153 2.35 -11.62 -1.02
N THR A 154 2.24 -11.60 0.31
CA THR A 154 0.95 -11.43 0.99
C THR A 154 0.59 -9.96 1.09
N ARG A 155 -0.62 -9.61 0.63
CA ARG A 155 -1.27 -8.31 0.82
C ARG A 155 -2.68 -8.54 1.32
N ILE A 156 -3.11 -7.81 2.34
CA ILE A 156 -4.45 -7.96 2.91
C ILE A 156 -5.05 -6.58 3.11
N GLN A 157 -6.10 -6.29 2.38
CA GLN A 157 -6.86 -5.06 2.53
C GLN A 157 -7.81 -5.17 3.72
N ILE A 158 -7.85 -4.15 4.56
CA ILE A 158 -8.90 -3.94 5.56
C ILE A 158 -9.52 -2.57 5.30
N GLU A 159 -10.83 -2.55 5.11
CA GLU A 159 -11.58 -1.33 4.88
C GLU A 159 -12.53 -1.09 6.06
N LEU A 160 -12.42 0.07 6.69
CA LEU A 160 -13.23 0.43 7.85
C LEU A 160 -13.77 1.86 7.72
N PRO A 161 -14.95 2.14 8.29
CA PRO A 161 -15.49 3.49 8.36
C PRO A 161 -14.77 4.32 9.45
N ASN A 162 -14.84 5.63 9.34
CA ASN A 162 -14.25 6.55 10.33
C ASN A 162 -14.87 6.43 11.74
N THR A 163 -16.08 5.90 11.84
CA THR A 163 -16.75 5.65 13.14
C THR A 163 -16.01 4.66 14.03
N LEU A 164 -15.13 3.84 13.46
CA LEU A 164 -14.36 2.82 14.17
C LEU A 164 -12.92 3.26 14.53
N ASP A 165 -12.53 4.50 14.24
CA ASP A 165 -11.15 4.98 14.51
C ASP A 165 -10.73 4.79 15.97
N SER A 166 -11.63 5.06 16.91
CA SER A 166 -11.36 4.90 18.35
C SER A 166 -11.19 3.43 18.74
N GLU A 167 -12.08 2.55 18.27
CA GLU A 167 -12.04 1.11 18.58
C GLU A 167 -10.79 0.44 17.99
N TRP A 168 -10.39 0.85 16.78
CA TRP A 168 -9.19 0.36 16.10
C TRP A 168 -7.92 1.09 16.50
N GLN A 169 -8.01 2.03 17.46
CA GLN A 169 -6.90 2.83 17.95
C GLN A 169 -6.04 3.39 16.80
N ILE A 170 -6.72 3.99 15.82
CA ILE A 170 -6.06 4.55 14.62
C ILE A 170 -5.28 5.80 15.00
N ASP A 171 -3.97 5.78 14.82
CA ASP A 171 -3.10 6.96 14.88
C ASP A 171 -2.47 7.21 13.50
N ILE A 172 -3.05 8.15 12.77
CA ILE A 172 -2.61 8.47 11.42
C ILE A 172 -1.18 9.04 11.41
N LYS A 173 -0.82 9.83 12.42
CA LYS A 173 0.51 10.45 12.50
C LYS A 173 1.61 9.42 12.71
N LYS A 174 1.32 8.37 13.47
CA LYS A 174 2.26 7.28 13.74
C LYS A 174 2.08 6.09 12.79
N SER A 175 1.09 6.13 11.89
CA SER A 175 0.74 5.00 11.02
C SER A 175 0.54 3.71 11.82
N ILE A 176 -0.25 3.78 12.89
CA ILE A 176 -0.57 2.66 13.78
C ILE A 176 -2.06 2.38 13.72
N ALA A 177 -2.41 1.11 13.71
CA ALA A 177 -3.76 0.61 13.91
C ALA A 177 -3.70 -0.64 14.80
N ARG A 178 -4.66 -0.77 15.70
CA ARG A 178 -4.77 -1.94 16.59
C ARG A 178 -6.20 -2.47 16.52
N PRO A 179 -6.41 -3.65 15.93
CA PRO A 179 -7.74 -4.23 15.86
C PRO A 179 -8.24 -4.57 17.27
N PRO A 180 -9.56 -4.43 17.52
CA PRO A 180 -10.17 -4.83 18.77
C PRO A 180 -9.88 -6.31 19.09
N LEU A 181 -9.65 -6.63 20.35
CA LEU A 181 -9.26 -7.98 20.78
C LEU A 181 -10.28 -9.05 20.33
N VAL A 182 -11.56 -8.69 20.34
CA VAL A 182 -12.67 -9.58 19.94
C VAL A 182 -12.53 -10.09 18.50
N PHE A 183 -12.00 -9.29 17.59
CA PHE A 183 -11.86 -9.66 16.17
C PHE A 183 -10.45 -10.14 15.81
N ARG A 184 -9.53 -10.09 16.76
CA ARG A 184 -8.11 -10.39 16.53
C ARG A 184 -7.90 -11.82 16.00
N ASP A 185 -8.57 -12.79 16.58
CA ASP A 185 -8.44 -14.20 16.17
C ASP A 185 -9.03 -14.45 14.79
N GLN A 186 -10.15 -13.80 14.46
CA GLN A 186 -10.76 -13.91 13.13
C GLN A 186 -9.84 -13.29 12.06
N ILE A 187 -9.29 -12.08 12.31
CA ILE A 187 -8.34 -11.42 11.41
C ILE A 187 -7.07 -12.27 11.24
N LYS A 188 -6.56 -12.83 12.35
CA LYS A 188 -5.40 -13.72 12.35
C LYS A 188 -5.63 -14.99 11.55
N SER A 189 -6.80 -15.62 11.72
CA SER A 189 -7.17 -16.82 10.97
C SER A 189 -7.27 -16.54 9.47
N TYR A 190 -7.95 -15.48 9.08
CA TYR A 190 -8.01 -15.05 7.68
C TYR A 190 -6.61 -14.81 7.09
N ALA A 191 -5.80 -14.05 7.79
CA ALA A 191 -4.44 -13.74 7.35
C ALA A 191 -3.56 -15.00 7.23
N ASN A 192 -3.72 -15.98 8.11
CA ASN A 192 -3.00 -17.26 8.02
C ASN A 192 -3.33 -18.00 6.74
N ASN A 193 -4.60 -18.01 6.29
CA ASN A 193 -5.00 -18.65 5.04
C ASN A 193 -4.31 -18.00 3.84
N VAL A 194 -4.30 -16.67 3.79
CA VAL A 194 -3.62 -15.91 2.72
C VAL A 194 -2.11 -16.13 2.76
N ARG A 195 -1.49 -16.09 3.95
CA ARG A 195 -0.05 -16.36 4.14
C ARG A 195 0.35 -17.76 3.70
N LYS A 196 -0.46 -18.76 4.05
CA LYS A 196 -0.21 -20.17 3.64
C LYS A 196 -0.16 -20.28 2.11
N GLN A 197 -1.09 -19.66 1.42
CA GLN A 197 -1.10 -19.66 -0.05
C GLN A 197 0.09 -18.87 -0.63
N ALA A 198 0.43 -17.72 -0.04
CA ALA A 198 1.61 -16.95 -0.46
C ALA A 198 2.92 -17.75 -0.31
N LEU A 199 3.04 -18.55 0.76
CA LEU A 199 4.16 -19.46 0.98
C LEU A 199 4.25 -20.52 -0.12
N GLU A 200 3.12 -21.10 -0.54
CA GLU A 200 3.08 -22.07 -1.64
C GLU A 200 3.53 -21.42 -2.96
N VAL A 201 3.00 -20.23 -3.29
CA VAL A 201 3.42 -19.49 -4.49
C VAL A 201 4.92 -19.16 -4.45
N TYR A 202 5.44 -18.78 -3.29
CA TYR A 202 6.85 -18.47 -3.11
C TYR A 202 7.72 -19.71 -3.31
N ARG A 203 7.40 -20.84 -2.66
CA ARG A 203 8.16 -22.11 -2.71
C ARG A 203 8.16 -22.72 -4.11
N HIS A 204 7.02 -22.74 -4.77
CA HIS A 204 6.87 -23.33 -6.09
C HIS A 204 7.18 -22.36 -7.24
N LYS A 205 7.70 -21.18 -6.92
CA LYS A 205 8.09 -20.15 -7.92
C LYS A 205 6.95 -19.85 -8.91
N GLY A 206 5.71 -19.88 -8.43
CA GLY A 206 4.50 -19.66 -9.23
C GLY A 206 4.15 -20.81 -10.19
N LYS A 207 4.77 -21.96 -10.09
CA LYS A 207 4.34 -23.16 -10.83
C LYS A 207 3.09 -23.76 -10.17
N SER A 208 2.07 -24.11 -10.99
CA SER A 208 0.93 -24.87 -10.48
C SER A 208 1.37 -26.27 -10.08
N ILE A 209 1.03 -26.67 -8.86
CA ILE A 209 1.21 -28.07 -8.43
C ILE A 209 0.12 -28.87 -9.13
N ARG A 210 0.49 -29.73 -10.07
CA ARG A 210 -0.42 -30.79 -10.51
C ARG A 210 -0.58 -31.77 -9.36
N ILE A 211 -1.71 -31.72 -8.66
CA ILE A 211 -2.11 -32.81 -7.76
C ILE A 211 -2.44 -33.97 -8.69
N ASN A 212 -1.56 -34.97 -8.78
CA ASN A 212 -1.92 -36.23 -9.39
C ASN A 212 -3.04 -36.83 -8.50
N PRO A 213 -4.26 -37.04 -9.02
CA PRO A 213 -5.23 -37.86 -8.29
C PRO A 213 -4.62 -39.27 -8.20
N GLY A 214 -4.30 -39.65 -6.96
CA GLY A 214 -3.69 -40.96 -6.71
C GLY A 214 -4.53 -42.07 -7.37
N HIS A 215 -3.85 -42.95 -8.07
CA HIS A 215 -4.44 -44.20 -8.46
C HIS A 215 -4.97 -44.93 -7.21
N LYS A 216 -6.27 -45.20 -7.22
CA LYS A 216 -6.88 -46.20 -6.35
C LYS A 216 -6.48 -47.60 -6.83
#